data_79640df76fb312b3bcf4adf566910ab0
#
_entry.id   79640df76fb312b3bcf4adf566910ab0
#
_cell.length_a   1.000
_cell.length_b   1.000
_cell.length_c   1.000
_cell.angle_alpha   90.00
_cell.angle_beta   90.00
_cell.angle_gamma   90.00
#
_symmetry.space_group_name_H-M   'P 1'
#
loop_
_entity.id
_entity.type
_entity.pdbx_description
1 polymer ?
#
loop_
_entity_poly.entity_id
_entity_poly.type
_entity_poly.pdbx_seq_one_letter_code
_entity_poly.pdbx_strand_id
1 'polypeptide(L)'
;MKEKLKKFKVVIGTIFLSIIASALWETVFSPLLKKLISFFTLLLAKIFSFFGNWYVSGVASADREYLSIELRLFLGFFFFFLILGIDYKRILHSLSHYFRLILIAAIFIDLFVDLQISNTSHFMLQNIEIVAPYMEEEDYLLLKSDYYSMKTMDDMENINDRLSHIASEYSLHLH
;
A
#
# COMPACT_ATOMS: atom_id res chain seq x y z
N MET A 1 57.28 7.82 36.05
CA MET A 1 57.59 7.34 34.69
C MET A 1 56.67 6.20 34.24
N LYS A 2 56.38 5.19 35.05
CA LYS A 2 55.52 4.04 34.72
C LYS A 2 54.05 4.44 34.37
N GLU A 3 53.48 5.42 35.01
CA GLU A 3 52.08 5.89 34.79
C GLU A 3 51.92 6.61 33.46
N LYS A 4 52.87 7.43 33.04
CA LYS A 4 52.87 8.08 31.71
C LYS A 4 52.96 7.04 30.59
N LEU A 5 53.74 5.99 30.79
CA LEU A 5 53.89 4.88 29.81
C LEU A 5 52.59 4.08 29.68
N LYS A 6 51.84 3.88 30.77
CA LYS A 6 50.54 3.20 30.78
C LYS A 6 49.46 4.03 30.03
N LYS A 7 49.41 5.31 30.28
CA LYS A 7 48.50 6.24 29.56
C LYS A 7 48.81 6.28 28.05
N PHE A 8 50.10 6.32 27.69
CA PHE A 8 50.52 6.29 26.29
C PHE A 8 50.14 5.02 25.56
N LYS A 9 50.28 3.85 26.19
CA LYS A 9 49.87 2.55 25.62
C LYS A 9 48.34 2.49 25.42
N VAL A 10 47.55 3.04 26.35
CA VAL A 10 46.08 3.11 26.21
C VAL A 10 45.68 3.99 25.01
N VAL A 11 46.29 5.14 24.87
CA VAL A 11 46.02 6.07 23.76
C VAL A 11 46.35 5.43 22.41
N ILE A 12 47.50 4.79 22.27
CA ILE A 12 47.87 4.10 21.04
C ILE A 12 46.92 2.95 20.75
N GLY A 13 46.55 2.17 21.77
CA GLY A 13 45.56 1.10 21.62
C GLY A 13 44.21 1.57 21.16
N THR A 14 43.72 2.69 21.69
CA THR A 14 42.44 3.29 21.28
C THR A 14 42.48 3.79 19.83
N ILE A 15 43.58 4.44 19.41
CA ILE A 15 43.73 4.91 18.02
C ILE A 15 43.78 3.70 17.07
N PHE A 16 44.50 2.65 17.42
CA PHE A 16 44.59 1.45 16.58
C PHE A 16 43.24 0.74 16.43
N LEU A 17 42.52 0.59 17.53
CA LEU A 17 41.15 0.06 17.54
C LEU A 17 40.19 0.91 16.71
N SER A 18 40.30 2.23 16.78
CA SER A 18 39.46 3.16 16.00
C SER A 18 39.73 3.02 14.49
N ILE A 19 40.99 2.86 14.08
CA ILE A 19 41.35 2.66 12.67
C ILE A 19 40.81 1.32 12.15
N ILE A 20 40.93 0.26 12.93
CA ILE A 20 40.39 -1.07 12.56
C ILE A 20 38.85 -1.01 12.47
N ALA A 21 38.19 -0.38 13.44
CA ALA A 21 36.75 -0.25 13.43
C ALA A 21 36.24 0.57 12.21
N SER A 22 36.95 1.65 11.86
CA SER A 22 36.63 2.45 10.66
C SER A 22 36.84 1.65 9.37
N ALA A 23 37.94 0.93 9.25
CA ALA A 23 38.21 0.06 8.10
C ALA A 23 37.16 -1.05 7.95
N LEU A 24 36.77 -1.70 9.04
CA LEU A 24 35.72 -2.71 9.05
C LEU A 24 34.35 -2.11 8.66
N TRP A 25 34.06 -0.91 9.15
CA TRP A 25 32.82 -0.21 8.78
C TRP A 25 32.76 0.07 7.29
N GLU A 26 33.81 0.62 6.71
CA GLU A 26 33.83 0.99 5.28
C GLU A 26 33.88 -0.23 4.35
N THR A 27 34.66 -1.25 4.71
CA THR A 27 34.88 -2.41 3.81
C THR A 27 33.82 -3.49 3.92
N VAL A 28 33.21 -3.68 5.09
CA VAL A 28 32.25 -4.76 5.35
C VAL A 28 30.86 -4.25 5.64
N PHE A 29 30.71 -3.40 6.65
CA PHE A 29 29.39 -3.02 7.14
C PHE A 29 28.66 -2.06 6.19
N SER A 30 29.33 -1.06 5.63
CA SER A 30 28.71 -0.08 4.73
C SER A 30 28.18 -0.73 3.44
N PRO A 31 28.93 -1.56 2.71
CA PRO A 31 28.39 -2.22 1.51
C PRO A 31 27.30 -3.26 1.83
N LEU A 32 27.39 -3.93 2.99
CA LEU A 32 26.36 -4.87 3.43
C LEU A 32 25.07 -4.14 3.78
N LEU A 33 25.14 -3.01 4.46
CA LEU A 33 23.99 -2.15 4.79
C LEU A 33 23.34 -1.59 3.52
N LYS A 34 24.13 -1.13 2.55
CA LYS A 34 23.62 -0.66 1.26
C LYS A 34 22.86 -1.73 0.51
N LYS A 35 23.38 -2.97 0.47
CA LYS A 35 22.69 -4.10 -0.17
C LYS A 35 21.39 -4.44 0.57
N LEU A 36 21.39 -4.40 1.88
CA LEU A 36 20.20 -4.67 2.69
C LEU A 36 19.12 -3.63 2.45
N ILE A 37 19.48 -2.34 2.46
CA ILE A 37 18.56 -1.23 2.15
C ILE A 37 18.00 -1.39 0.73
N SER A 38 18.86 -1.64 -0.27
CA SER A 38 18.41 -1.85 -1.66
C SER A 38 17.44 -3.03 -1.78
N PHE A 39 17.71 -4.14 -1.10
CA PHE A 39 16.81 -5.30 -1.06
C PHE A 39 15.45 -4.96 -0.46
N PHE A 40 15.42 -4.25 0.68
CA PHE A 40 14.16 -3.82 1.30
C PHE A 40 13.40 -2.83 0.43
N THR A 41 14.08 -1.89 -0.22
CA THR A 41 13.44 -0.94 -1.15
C THR A 41 12.78 -1.66 -2.32
N LEU A 42 13.46 -2.63 -2.94
CA LEU A 42 12.90 -3.44 -4.02
C LEU A 42 11.72 -4.30 -3.56
N LEU A 43 11.82 -4.88 -2.35
CA LEU A 43 10.72 -5.67 -1.78
C LEU A 43 9.48 -4.81 -1.53
N LEU A 44 9.66 -3.63 -0.93
CA LEU A 44 8.58 -2.67 -0.69
C LEU A 44 7.94 -2.21 -2.01
N ALA A 45 8.75 -1.86 -3.01
CA ALA A 45 8.24 -1.45 -4.31
C ALA A 45 7.35 -2.53 -4.96
N LYS A 46 7.74 -3.82 -4.88
CA LYS A 46 6.92 -4.94 -5.36
C LYS A 46 5.63 -5.10 -4.58
N ILE A 47 5.69 -4.96 -3.26
CA ILE A 47 4.51 -5.03 -2.39
C ILE A 47 3.52 -3.90 -2.75
N PHE A 48 4.01 -2.66 -2.87
CA PHE A 48 3.17 -1.51 -3.23
C PHE A 48 2.56 -1.65 -4.63
N SER A 49 3.33 -2.12 -5.62
CA SER A 49 2.83 -2.40 -6.96
C SER A 49 1.74 -3.48 -6.95
N PHE A 50 1.94 -4.56 -6.19
CA PHE A 50 0.94 -5.62 -6.05
C PHE A 50 -0.37 -5.10 -5.45
N PHE A 51 -0.31 -4.36 -4.35
CA PHE A 51 -1.49 -3.79 -3.72
C PHE A 51 -2.16 -2.73 -4.60
N GLY A 52 -1.38 -1.88 -5.28
CA GLY A 52 -1.90 -0.90 -6.22
C GLY A 52 -2.67 -1.55 -7.37
N ASN A 53 -2.11 -2.56 -8.00
CA ASN A 53 -2.77 -3.28 -9.09
C ASN A 53 -4.02 -4.05 -8.62
N TRP A 54 -3.95 -4.64 -7.43
CA TRP A 54 -5.13 -5.27 -6.82
C TRP A 54 -6.25 -4.26 -6.57
N TYR A 55 -5.92 -3.08 -6.03
CA TYR A 55 -6.86 -1.99 -5.83
C TYR A 55 -7.52 -1.54 -7.14
N VAL A 56 -6.74 -1.28 -8.19
CA VAL A 56 -7.24 -0.84 -9.51
C VAL A 56 -8.15 -1.90 -10.13
N SER A 57 -7.77 -3.18 -10.06
CA SER A 57 -8.64 -4.27 -10.52
C SER A 57 -9.97 -4.32 -9.75
N GLY A 58 -9.94 -4.01 -8.45
CA GLY A 58 -11.14 -3.86 -7.64
C GLY A 58 -12.03 -2.71 -8.11
N VAL A 59 -11.45 -1.54 -8.39
CA VAL A 59 -12.17 -0.37 -8.91
C VAL A 59 -12.84 -0.68 -10.26
N ALA A 60 -12.13 -1.34 -11.19
CA ALA A 60 -12.66 -1.73 -12.49
C ALA A 60 -13.83 -2.75 -12.42
N SER A 61 -13.87 -3.57 -11.38
CA SER A 61 -14.90 -4.61 -11.19
C SER A 61 -16.02 -4.20 -10.24
N ALA A 62 -15.86 -3.12 -9.46
CA ALA A 62 -16.77 -2.76 -8.37
C ALA A 62 -18.22 -2.56 -8.83
N ASP A 63 -18.44 -1.95 -9.99
CA ASP A 63 -19.77 -1.76 -10.55
C ASP A 63 -20.48 -3.08 -10.90
N ARG A 64 -19.71 -4.09 -11.34
CA ARG A 64 -20.25 -5.42 -11.67
C ARG A 64 -20.45 -6.30 -10.42
N GLU A 65 -19.70 -6.04 -9.36
CA GLU A 65 -19.66 -6.85 -8.14
C GLU A 65 -20.31 -6.15 -6.93
N TYR A 66 -21.18 -5.16 -7.15
CA TYR A 66 -21.80 -4.39 -6.06
C TYR A 66 -22.40 -5.28 -4.97
N LEU A 67 -23.06 -6.37 -5.37
CA LEU A 67 -23.63 -7.36 -4.45
C LEU A 67 -22.54 -8.10 -3.65
N SER A 68 -21.34 -8.27 -4.22
CA SER A 68 -20.22 -8.94 -3.55
C SER A 68 -19.57 -8.05 -2.49
N ILE A 69 -19.54 -6.74 -2.71
CA ILE A 69 -19.01 -5.76 -1.75
C ILE A 69 -19.93 -5.69 -0.52
N GLU A 70 -21.24 -5.58 -0.71
CA GLU A 70 -22.20 -5.61 0.40
C GLU A 70 -22.12 -6.91 1.20
N LEU A 71 -21.97 -8.05 0.52
CA LEU A 71 -21.80 -9.33 1.17
C LEU A 71 -20.49 -9.42 1.97
N ARG A 72 -19.39 -8.89 1.43
CA ARG A 72 -18.10 -8.83 2.14
C ARG A 72 -18.19 -7.93 3.37
N LEU A 73 -18.81 -6.75 3.25
CA LEU A 73 -19.08 -5.86 4.37
C LEU A 73 -19.89 -6.57 5.46
N PHE A 74 -20.98 -7.25 5.07
CA PHE A 74 -21.81 -8.02 6.00
C PHE A 74 -21.01 -9.15 6.69
N LEU A 75 -20.25 -9.92 5.93
CA LEU A 75 -19.39 -10.98 6.46
C LEU A 75 -18.30 -10.41 7.38
N GLY A 76 -17.68 -9.29 7.01
CA GLY A 76 -16.68 -8.61 7.83
C GLY A 76 -17.26 -8.21 9.20
N PHE A 77 -18.42 -7.57 9.22
CA PHE A 77 -19.12 -7.25 10.47
C PHE A 77 -19.54 -8.51 11.26
N PHE A 78 -20.03 -9.54 10.58
CA PHE A 78 -20.42 -10.79 11.21
C PHE A 78 -19.22 -11.47 11.90
N PHE A 79 -18.07 -11.58 11.21
CA PHE A 79 -16.85 -12.13 11.81
C PHE A 79 -16.30 -11.25 12.94
N PHE A 80 -16.39 -9.92 12.82
CA PHE A 80 -16.03 -8.99 13.88
C PHE A 80 -16.82 -9.27 15.17
N PHE A 81 -18.15 -9.38 15.09
CA PHE A 81 -18.99 -9.69 16.23
C PHE A 81 -18.75 -11.10 16.76
N LEU A 82 -18.51 -12.10 15.89
CA LEU A 82 -18.12 -13.43 16.30
C LEU A 82 -16.83 -13.43 17.13
N ILE A 83 -15.80 -12.70 16.68
CA ILE A 83 -14.51 -12.58 17.38
C ILE A 83 -14.70 -11.91 18.76
N LEU A 84 -15.55 -10.91 18.85
CA LEU A 84 -15.87 -10.26 20.12
C LEU A 84 -16.65 -11.17 21.07
N GLY A 85 -17.56 -12.01 20.55
CA GLY A 85 -18.44 -12.88 21.33
C GLY A 85 -17.80 -14.17 21.83
N ILE A 86 -16.68 -14.60 21.23
CA ILE A 86 -16.01 -15.84 21.66
C ILE A 86 -15.25 -15.61 22.97
N ASP A 87 -15.67 -16.30 24.01
CA ASP A 87 -15.01 -16.31 25.33
C ASP A 87 -13.82 -17.30 25.32
N TYR A 88 -12.63 -16.79 25.04
CA TYR A 88 -11.41 -17.59 24.95
C TYR A 88 -10.79 -17.97 26.30
N LYS A 89 -11.52 -17.94 27.39
CA LYS A 89 -11.01 -18.19 28.75
C LYS A 89 -10.23 -19.51 28.91
N ARG A 90 -10.30 -20.42 27.95
CA ARG A 90 -9.73 -21.77 28.11
C ARG A 90 -8.44 -22.08 27.35
N ILE A 91 -8.05 -21.35 26.31
CA ILE A 91 -7.00 -21.87 25.42
C ILE A 91 -5.72 -21.04 25.35
N LEU A 92 -5.72 -19.70 25.43
CA LEU A 92 -4.48 -18.92 25.29
C LEU A 92 -4.59 -17.51 25.93
N HIS A 93 -4.24 -17.39 27.19
CA HIS A 93 -4.50 -16.17 27.96
C HIS A 93 -3.66 -14.92 27.59
N SER A 94 -2.52 -15.02 26.93
CA SER A 94 -1.72 -13.84 26.54
C SER A 94 -1.59 -13.64 25.03
N LEU A 95 -1.43 -14.72 24.25
CA LEU A 95 -1.34 -14.64 22.77
C LEU A 95 -2.68 -14.27 22.14
N SER A 96 -3.80 -14.56 22.81
CA SER A 96 -5.15 -14.34 22.29
C SER A 96 -5.51 -12.86 22.15
N HIS A 97 -5.01 -11.98 23.02
CA HIS A 97 -5.35 -10.54 22.96
C HIS A 97 -4.73 -9.86 21.76
N TYR A 98 -3.43 -10.06 21.52
CA TYR A 98 -2.73 -9.48 20.38
C TYR A 98 -3.25 -10.04 19.05
N PHE A 99 -3.54 -11.34 19.00
CA PHE A 99 -4.10 -11.98 17.81
C PHE A 99 -5.50 -11.45 17.47
N ARG A 100 -6.37 -11.22 18.46
CA ARG A 100 -7.67 -10.57 18.26
C ARG A 100 -7.52 -9.15 17.73
N LEU A 101 -6.62 -8.36 18.30
CA LEU A 101 -6.37 -6.99 17.83
C LEU A 101 -5.90 -6.96 16.40
N ILE A 102 -5.01 -7.88 16.01
CA ILE A 102 -4.53 -8.01 14.62
C ILE A 102 -5.68 -8.40 13.70
N LEU A 103 -6.52 -9.37 14.06
CA LEU A 103 -7.67 -9.78 13.25
C LEU A 103 -8.70 -8.65 13.11
N ILE A 104 -9.01 -7.95 14.18
CA ILE A 104 -9.90 -6.80 14.15
C ILE A 104 -9.34 -5.70 13.24
N ALA A 105 -8.05 -5.38 13.39
CA ALA A 105 -7.39 -4.39 12.53
C ALA A 105 -7.41 -4.82 11.06
N ALA A 106 -7.16 -6.10 10.76
CA ALA A 106 -7.21 -6.61 9.39
C ALA A 106 -8.62 -6.47 8.78
N ILE A 107 -9.67 -6.80 9.53
CA ILE A 107 -11.06 -6.63 9.08
C ILE A 107 -11.38 -5.15 8.80
N PHE A 108 -10.97 -4.24 9.70
CA PHE A 108 -11.19 -2.81 9.48
C PHE A 108 -10.44 -2.27 8.27
N ILE A 109 -9.20 -2.72 8.04
CA ILE A 109 -8.42 -2.35 6.85
C ILE A 109 -9.12 -2.85 5.59
N ASP A 110 -9.58 -4.10 5.57
CA ASP A 110 -10.29 -4.69 4.45
C ASP A 110 -11.57 -3.90 4.12
N LEU A 111 -12.42 -3.66 5.11
CA LEU A 111 -13.63 -2.84 4.97
C LEU A 111 -13.34 -1.42 4.49
N PHE A 112 -12.27 -0.80 4.99
CA PHE A 112 -11.88 0.54 4.57
C PHE A 112 -11.44 0.55 3.09
N VAL A 113 -10.67 -0.45 2.66
CA VAL A 113 -10.21 -0.57 1.28
C VAL A 113 -11.40 -0.83 0.34
N ASP A 114 -12.35 -1.70 0.72
CA ASP A 114 -13.55 -1.96 -0.07
C ASP A 114 -14.41 -0.68 -0.24
N LEU A 115 -14.54 0.13 0.82
CA LEU A 115 -15.23 1.43 0.73
C LEU A 115 -14.50 2.39 -0.22
N GLN A 116 -13.16 2.44 -0.17
CA GLN A 116 -12.37 3.28 -1.08
C GLN A 116 -12.50 2.81 -2.53
N ILE A 117 -12.46 1.51 -2.78
CA ILE A 117 -12.67 0.91 -4.10
C ILE A 117 -14.04 1.32 -4.65
N SER A 118 -15.10 1.16 -3.86
CA SER A 118 -16.46 1.51 -4.26
C SER A 118 -16.61 3.01 -4.57
N ASN A 119 -16.10 3.87 -3.70
CA ASN A 119 -16.14 5.31 -3.91
C ASN A 119 -15.36 5.73 -5.16
N THR A 120 -14.14 5.21 -5.34
CA THR A 120 -13.31 5.54 -6.50
C THR A 120 -13.96 5.07 -7.80
N SER A 121 -14.53 3.85 -7.81
CA SER A 121 -15.30 3.34 -8.95
C SER A 121 -16.47 4.26 -9.32
N HIS A 122 -17.24 4.65 -8.31
CA HIS A 122 -18.38 5.55 -8.50
C HIS A 122 -17.96 6.91 -9.08
N PHE A 123 -16.92 7.53 -8.53
CA PHE A 123 -16.42 8.81 -9.05
C PHE A 123 -15.85 8.70 -10.46
N MET A 124 -15.10 7.65 -10.76
CA MET A 124 -14.57 7.45 -12.11
C MET A 124 -15.69 7.27 -13.13
N LEU A 125 -16.70 6.44 -12.84
CA LEU A 125 -17.85 6.26 -13.72
C LEU A 125 -18.66 7.56 -13.87
N GLN A 126 -18.87 8.30 -12.79
CA GLN A 126 -19.51 9.63 -12.87
C GLN A 126 -18.73 10.58 -13.78
N ASN A 127 -17.41 10.63 -13.65
CA ASN A 127 -16.56 11.47 -14.48
C ASN A 127 -16.62 11.05 -15.96
N ILE A 128 -16.67 9.75 -16.26
CA ILE A 128 -16.87 9.23 -17.63
C ILE A 128 -18.22 9.70 -18.18
N GLU A 129 -19.29 9.62 -17.38
CA GLU A 129 -20.64 10.07 -17.84
C GLU A 129 -20.72 11.61 -17.98
N ILE A 130 -19.98 12.38 -17.17
CA ILE A 130 -19.91 13.85 -17.29
C ILE A 130 -19.27 14.26 -18.62
N VAL A 131 -18.22 13.58 -19.06
CA VAL A 131 -17.53 13.89 -20.33
C VAL A 131 -18.22 13.29 -21.57
N ALA A 132 -19.07 12.28 -21.39
CA ALA A 132 -19.72 11.57 -22.48
C ALA A 132 -20.41 12.49 -23.54
N PRO A 133 -21.15 13.57 -23.17
CA PRO A 133 -21.78 14.46 -24.14
C PRO A 133 -20.81 15.27 -25.02
N TYR A 134 -19.52 15.31 -24.66
CA TYR A 134 -18.47 16.08 -25.32
C TYR A 134 -17.52 15.21 -26.15
N MET A 135 -17.83 13.92 -26.30
CA MET A 135 -17.05 12.94 -27.05
C MET A 135 -17.85 12.34 -28.19
N GLU A 136 -17.14 11.80 -29.18
CA GLU A 136 -17.77 10.92 -30.17
C GLU A 136 -18.17 9.59 -29.48
N GLU A 137 -19.23 8.95 -29.96
CA GLU A 137 -19.76 7.72 -29.39
C GLU A 137 -18.70 6.60 -29.33
N GLU A 138 -17.86 6.50 -30.35
CA GLU A 138 -16.78 5.51 -30.42
C GLU A 138 -15.72 5.75 -29.35
N ASP A 139 -15.32 7.00 -29.12
CA ASP A 139 -14.33 7.37 -28.08
C ASP A 139 -14.87 7.15 -26.67
N TYR A 140 -16.16 7.45 -26.45
CA TYR A 140 -16.83 7.15 -25.18
C TYR A 140 -16.85 5.66 -24.90
N LEU A 141 -17.24 4.82 -25.89
CA LEU A 141 -17.24 3.37 -25.73
C LEU A 141 -15.85 2.81 -25.46
N LEU A 142 -14.83 3.37 -26.13
CA LEU A 142 -13.44 3.00 -25.90
C LEU A 142 -12.99 3.36 -24.48
N LEU A 143 -13.26 4.58 -24.02
CA LEU A 143 -12.93 5.04 -22.67
C LEU A 143 -13.58 4.14 -21.60
N LYS A 144 -14.83 3.78 -21.80
CA LYS A 144 -15.59 2.90 -20.90
C LYS A 144 -15.05 1.46 -20.93
N SER A 145 -14.62 0.97 -22.09
CA SER A 145 -13.96 -0.32 -22.24
C SER A 145 -12.61 -0.34 -21.52
N ASP A 146 -11.81 0.73 -21.67
CA ASP A 146 -10.51 0.89 -21.00
C ASP A 146 -10.70 0.87 -19.47
N TYR A 147 -11.71 1.59 -18.94
CA TYR A 147 -12.06 1.58 -17.53
C TYR A 147 -12.34 0.15 -17.02
N TYR A 148 -13.18 -0.61 -17.71
CA TYR A 148 -13.54 -1.97 -17.28
C TYR A 148 -12.40 -3.00 -17.48
N SER A 149 -11.38 -2.67 -18.27
CA SER A 149 -10.23 -3.55 -18.53
C SER A 149 -8.98 -3.17 -17.75
N MET A 150 -8.99 -2.06 -17.00
CA MET A 150 -7.81 -1.60 -16.26
C MET A 150 -7.39 -2.61 -15.19
N LYS A 151 -6.06 -2.78 -15.03
CA LYS A 151 -5.44 -3.73 -14.12
C LYS A 151 -4.28 -3.15 -13.32
N THR A 152 -3.74 -2.03 -13.77
CA THR A 152 -2.55 -1.42 -13.21
C THR A 152 -2.82 0.03 -12.82
N MET A 153 -1.98 0.57 -11.94
CA MET A 153 -2.02 2.00 -11.61
C MET A 153 -1.81 2.89 -12.84
N ASP A 154 -0.96 2.46 -13.77
CA ASP A 154 -0.68 3.20 -15.02
C ASP A 154 -1.93 3.27 -15.91
N ASP A 155 -2.73 2.19 -15.97
CA ASP A 155 -4.01 2.19 -16.70
C ASP A 155 -4.98 3.22 -16.09
N MET A 156 -5.07 3.24 -14.77
CA MET A 156 -5.94 4.17 -14.04
C MET A 156 -5.48 5.63 -14.24
N GLU A 157 -4.18 5.89 -14.19
CA GLU A 157 -3.60 7.21 -14.42
C GLU A 157 -3.89 7.69 -15.85
N ASN A 158 -3.73 6.83 -16.85
CA ASN A 158 -4.04 7.13 -18.25
C ASN A 158 -5.52 7.53 -18.44
N ILE A 159 -6.45 6.81 -17.82
CA ILE A 159 -7.88 7.17 -17.87
C ILE A 159 -8.13 8.52 -17.21
N ASN A 160 -7.56 8.78 -16.05
CA ASN A 160 -7.70 10.05 -15.35
C ASN A 160 -7.11 11.22 -16.15
N ASP A 161 -5.97 11.03 -16.82
CA ASP A 161 -5.36 12.04 -17.67
C ASP A 161 -6.27 12.38 -18.87
N ARG A 162 -6.85 11.37 -19.52
CA ARG A 162 -7.82 11.57 -20.62
C ARG A 162 -9.06 12.32 -20.13
N LEU A 163 -9.64 11.94 -18.99
CA LEU A 163 -10.77 12.63 -18.39
C LEU A 163 -10.44 14.09 -18.06
N SER A 164 -9.26 14.32 -17.45
CA SER A 164 -8.79 15.66 -17.08
C SER A 164 -8.55 16.53 -18.31
N HIS A 165 -8.02 15.97 -19.40
CA HIS A 165 -7.83 16.68 -20.66
C HIS A 165 -9.15 17.17 -21.24
N ILE A 166 -10.14 16.28 -21.36
CA ILE A 166 -11.47 16.61 -21.87
C ILE A 166 -12.15 17.65 -20.97
N ALA A 167 -12.09 17.43 -19.64
CA ALA A 167 -12.68 18.36 -18.70
C ALA A 167 -12.06 19.76 -18.78
N SER A 168 -10.74 19.86 -18.99
CA SER A 168 -10.06 21.15 -19.17
C SER A 168 -10.45 21.85 -20.46
N GLU A 169 -10.64 21.11 -21.54
CA GLU A 169 -11.03 21.63 -22.85
C GLU A 169 -12.45 22.23 -22.80
N TYR A 170 -13.37 21.60 -22.11
CA TYR A 170 -14.77 22.01 -22.03
C TYR A 170 -15.12 22.72 -20.71
N SER A 171 -14.14 23.04 -19.86
CA SER A 171 -14.32 23.69 -18.54
C SER A 171 -15.29 22.94 -17.62
N LEU A 172 -15.23 21.62 -17.61
CA LEU A 172 -16.07 20.75 -16.79
C LEU A 172 -15.49 20.58 -15.40
N HIS A 173 -16.34 20.38 -14.40
CA HIS A 173 -15.95 20.00 -13.05
C HIS A 173 -16.08 18.48 -12.87
N LEU A 174 -14.96 17.82 -12.67
CA LEU A 174 -14.93 16.41 -12.28
C LEU A 174 -14.98 16.26 -10.75
N HIS A 175 -15.40 15.09 -10.31
CA HIS A 175 -15.47 14.71 -8.89
C HIS A 175 -14.17 14.14 -8.34
#